data_3a2dcbb73e8aef0b9780ed2738a2bf7a
#
_entry.id   3a2dcbb73e8aef0b9780ed2738a2bf7a
#
_cell.length_a   1.000
_cell.length_b   1.000
_cell.length_c   1.000
_cell.angle_alpha   90.00
_cell.angle_beta   90.00
_cell.angle_gamma   90.00
#
_symmetry.space_group_name_H-M   'P 1'
#
loop_
_entity.id
_entity.type
_entity.pdbx_description
1 polymer ?
#
loop_
_entity_poly.entity_id
_entity_poly.type
_entity_poly.pdbx_seq_one_letter_code
_entity_poly.pdbx_strand_id
1 'polypeptide(L)'
;MPDLSRRVFAQGTLGSLLTYSLLETLSATDAFGEEVKPITAAWLSDVNEISQELKGQPLEQVKWQEQIETLMQQVELPELLKFIDFEKLTANIPLRDKGERSLRPRLPRVEGLPTNLVFGHQVFALKKDRSVVPHGHNNMATAFLILKGNFHGRHYDRLEDGDDHMIIKPTIDRAFSPAEYSSISDYKDNVHWFKATSETAFIYNIHVLNLDTGAGSRNGRVYIDPAGEELSGGRIKARKVSFPEVYKLYG
;
A
#
# COMPACT_ATOMS: atom_id res chain seq x y z
N MET A 1 36.66 9.53 14.43
CA MET A 1 36.20 9.95 13.09
C MET A 1 34.73 10.31 13.21
N PRO A 2 34.34 11.56 13.02
CA PRO A 2 32.96 12.00 13.26
C PRO A 2 32.09 11.75 12.05
N ASP A 3 31.05 11.10 12.30
CA ASP A 3 29.67 10.93 11.82
C ASP A 3 29.25 11.85 10.64
N LEU A 4 29.69 11.47 9.44
CA LEU A 4 29.27 12.12 8.19
C LEU A 4 27.88 11.65 7.69
N SER A 5 27.39 10.50 8.17
CA SER A 5 26.16 9.90 7.68
C SER A 5 24.90 10.62 8.18
N ARG A 6 24.88 11.06 9.44
CA ARG A 6 23.72 11.77 10.03
C ARG A 6 23.53 13.19 9.51
N ARG A 7 24.62 13.87 9.10
CA ARG A 7 24.52 15.23 8.55
C ARG A 7 23.99 15.24 7.11
N VAL A 8 24.33 14.25 6.31
CA VAL A 8 23.84 14.14 4.92
C VAL A 8 22.36 13.79 4.90
N PHE A 9 21.88 12.91 5.80
CA PHE A 9 20.46 12.56 5.90
C PHE A 9 19.62 13.76 6.38
N ALA A 10 20.07 14.50 7.38
CA ALA A 10 19.36 15.68 7.88
C ALA A 10 19.30 16.85 6.85
N GLN A 11 20.32 16.97 6.00
CA GLN A 11 20.34 17.99 4.94
C GLN A 11 19.47 17.60 3.74
N GLY A 12 19.38 16.30 3.40
CA GLY A 12 18.52 15.80 2.33
C GLY A 12 17.02 15.94 2.65
N THR A 13 16.61 15.61 3.89
CA THR A 13 15.19 15.74 4.31
C THR A 13 14.74 17.18 4.49
N LEU A 14 15.60 18.08 4.99
CA LEU A 14 15.28 19.51 5.05
C LEU A 14 15.25 20.16 3.67
N GLY A 15 16.11 19.72 2.74
CA GLY A 15 16.12 20.19 1.36
C GLY A 15 14.86 19.84 0.61
N SER A 16 14.34 18.61 0.75
CA SER A 16 13.09 18.20 0.09
C SER A 16 11.86 18.89 0.66
N LEU A 17 11.75 19.08 1.97
CA LEU A 17 10.64 19.82 2.57
C LEU A 17 10.59 21.28 2.13
N LEU A 18 11.75 21.94 2.00
CA LEU A 18 11.84 23.31 1.47
C LEU A 18 11.51 23.37 -0.02
N THR A 19 11.84 22.33 -0.79
CA THR A 19 11.55 22.27 -2.23
C THR A 19 10.05 22.09 -2.48
N TYR A 20 9.36 21.24 -1.69
CA TYR A 20 7.90 21.08 -1.79
C TYR A 20 7.14 22.37 -1.42
N SER A 21 7.54 23.06 -0.34
CA SER A 21 6.96 24.34 0.07
C SER A 21 7.20 25.49 -0.94
N LEU A 22 8.37 25.50 -1.58
CA LEU A 22 8.69 26.48 -2.63
C LEU A 22 7.91 26.20 -3.94
N LEU A 23 7.65 24.93 -4.28
CA LEU A 23 6.86 24.55 -5.45
C LEU A 23 5.40 24.98 -5.31
N GLU A 24 4.78 24.87 -4.13
CA GLU A 24 3.44 25.40 -3.88
C GLU A 24 3.37 26.92 -4.08
N THR A 25 4.41 27.65 -3.65
CA THR A 25 4.45 29.11 -3.78
C THR A 25 4.68 29.56 -5.24
N LEU A 26 5.41 28.76 -6.03
CA LEU A 26 5.71 29.06 -7.44
C LEU A 26 4.54 28.70 -8.37
N SER A 27 3.74 27.68 -8.05
CA SER A 27 2.55 27.32 -8.82
C SER A 27 1.43 28.35 -8.71
N ALA A 28 1.50 29.26 -7.73
CA ALA A 28 0.55 30.36 -7.56
C ALA A 28 0.90 31.62 -8.39
N THR A 29 2.04 31.62 -9.09
CA THR A 29 2.46 32.77 -9.91
C THR A 29 2.80 32.32 -11.34
N ASP A 30 1.99 32.69 -12.32
CA ASP A 30 2.19 32.50 -13.77
C ASP A 30 3.46 33.20 -14.34
N ALA A 31 4.52 33.36 -13.54
CA ALA A 31 5.65 34.20 -13.87
C ALA A 31 6.83 33.51 -14.56
N PHE A 32 6.86 32.14 -14.56
CA PHE A 32 7.94 31.40 -15.22
C PHE A 32 7.34 30.23 -15.99
N GLY A 33 7.50 30.21 -17.29
CA GLY A 33 6.99 29.20 -18.20
C GLY A 33 7.70 27.81 -18.11
N GLU A 34 8.17 27.40 -16.94
CA GLU A 34 8.53 26.02 -16.64
C GLU A 34 7.30 25.28 -16.09
N GLU A 35 6.88 24.24 -16.79
CA GLU A 35 5.84 23.32 -16.27
C GLU A 35 6.29 22.74 -14.94
N VAL A 36 5.76 23.30 -13.84
CA VAL A 36 5.98 22.75 -12.50
C VAL A 36 5.32 21.37 -12.44
N LYS A 37 6.11 20.34 -12.16
CA LYS A 37 5.59 18.97 -12.01
C LYS A 37 4.52 18.97 -10.95
N PRO A 38 3.35 18.36 -11.21
CA PRO A 38 2.38 18.14 -10.15
C PRO A 38 3.04 17.40 -8.98
N ILE A 39 2.82 17.87 -7.76
CA ILE A 39 3.41 17.27 -6.54
C ILE A 39 3.17 15.75 -6.47
N THR A 40 1.99 15.30 -6.90
CA THR A 40 1.65 13.88 -6.98
C THR A 40 2.49 13.12 -8.01
N ALA A 41 2.88 13.74 -9.13
CA ALA A 41 3.75 13.10 -10.12
C ALA A 41 5.17 12.91 -9.56
N ALA A 42 5.70 13.88 -8.83
CA ALA A 42 6.96 13.76 -8.12
C ALA A 42 6.91 12.64 -7.09
N TRP A 43 5.89 12.62 -6.24
CA TRP A 43 5.66 11.56 -5.26
C TRP A 43 5.56 10.16 -5.90
N LEU A 44 4.83 10.01 -7.02
CA LEU A 44 4.77 8.72 -7.74
C LEU A 44 6.11 8.34 -8.38
N SER A 45 6.92 9.32 -8.78
CA SER A 45 8.28 9.07 -9.27
C SER A 45 9.18 8.53 -8.16
N ASP A 46 9.11 9.10 -6.95
CA ASP A 46 9.86 8.64 -5.79
C ASP A 46 9.43 7.22 -5.37
N VAL A 47 8.11 6.94 -5.39
CA VAL A 47 7.58 5.58 -5.20
C VAL A 47 8.12 4.62 -6.24
N ASN A 48 8.23 5.05 -7.51
CA ASN A 48 8.77 4.21 -8.57
C ASN A 48 10.26 3.95 -8.38
N GLU A 49 11.03 4.92 -7.92
CA GLU A 49 12.47 4.80 -7.64
C GLU A 49 12.74 3.74 -6.56
N ILE A 50 12.12 3.87 -5.37
CA ILE A 50 12.29 2.88 -4.30
C ILE A 50 11.78 1.49 -4.69
N SER A 51 10.77 1.43 -5.57
CA SER A 51 10.24 0.16 -6.08
C SER A 51 11.16 -0.49 -7.12
N GLN A 52 11.92 0.31 -7.88
CA GLN A 52 12.99 -0.18 -8.76
C GLN A 52 14.14 -0.77 -7.95
N GLU A 53 14.57 -0.09 -6.90
CA GLU A 53 15.62 -0.58 -5.99
C GLU A 53 15.20 -1.90 -5.35
N LEU A 54 13.96 -2.02 -4.87
CA LEU A 54 13.43 -3.25 -4.31
C LEU A 54 13.44 -4.38 -5.35
N LYS A 55 13.00 -4.11 -6.57
CA LYS A 55 12.91 -5.12 -7.64
C LYS A 55 14.29 -5.53 -8.16
N GLY A 56 15.27 -4.65 -8.10
CA GLY A 56 16.69 -4.93 -8.37
C GLY A 56 17.40 -5.66 -7.22
N GLN A 57 16.76 -5.82 -6.09
CA GLN A 57 17.25 -6.42 -4.83
C GLN A 57 18.37 -5.66 -4.09
N PRO A 58 18.71 -4.40 -4.35
CA PRO A 58 19.61 -3.65 -3.47
C PRO A 58 18.93 -3.22 -2.16
N LEU A 59 17.58 -3.06 -2.18
CA LEU A 59 16.77 -2.67 -1.04
C LEU A 59 16.00 -3.89 -0.48
N GLU A 60 16.14 -4.13 0.83
CA GLU A 60 15.38 -5.19 1.50
C GLU A 60 13.89 -4.82 1.65
N GLN A 61 12.99 -5.81 1.60
CA GLN A 61 11.54 -5.57 1.65
C GLN A 61 11.08 -4.79 2.89
N VAL A 62 11.65 -5.04 4.07
CA VAL A 62 11.29 -4.31 5.30
C VAL A 62 11.76 -2.86 5.22
N LYS A 63 12.93 -2.59 4.65
CA LYS A 63 13.40 -1.22 4.41
C LYS A 63 12.52 -0.49 3.40
N TRP A 64 12.04 -1.19 2.37
CA TRP A 64 11.07 -0.62 1.45
C TRP A 64 9.78 -0.23 2.17
N GLN A 65 9.29 -1.05 3.12
CA GLN A 65 8.13 -0.67 3.94
C GLN A 65 8.37 0.64 4.69
N GLU A 66 9.52 0.81 5.32
CA GLU A 66 9.88 2.05 6.03
C GLU A 66 9.93 3.26 5.08
N GLN A 67 10.47 3.09 3.90
CA GLN A 67 10.57 4.17 2.90
C GLN A 67 9.22 4.50 2.28
N ILE A 68 8.43 3.50 1.88
CA ILE A 68 7.10 3.75 1.30
C ILE A 68 6.17 4.39 2.33
N GLU A 69 6.24 4.00 3.61
CA GLU A 69 5.47 4.63 4.68
C GLU A 69 5.88 6.08 4.90
N THR A 70 7.17 6.41 4.78
CA THR A 70 7.66 7.78 4.80
C THR A 70 7.09 8.60 3.63
N LEU A 71 7.05 8.03 2.42
CA LEU A 71 6.42 8.68 1.27
C LEU A 71 4.91 8.83 1.44
N MET A 72 4.23 7.84 2.04
CA MET A 72 2.79 7.92 2.32
C MET A 72 2.44 9.07 3.29
N GLN A 73 3.33 9.40 4.24
CA GLN A 73 3.15 10.55 5.13
C GLN A 73 3.17 11.89 4.39
N GLN A 74 3.83 11.94 3.25
CA GLN A 74 4.03 13.16 2.46
C GLN A 74 2.96 13.34 1.38
N VAL A 75 2.04 12.37 1.22
CA VAL A 75 1.02 12.46 0.18
C VAL A 75 0.01 13.54 0.50
N GLU A 76 -0.18 14.45 -0.44
CA GLU A 76 -1.27 15.41 -0.43
C GLU A 76 -2.53 14.73 -0.98
N LEU A 77 -3.34 14.15 -0.08
CA LEU A 77 -4.50 13.34 -0.47
C LEU A 77 -5.45 14.05 -1.44
N PRO A 78 -5.82 15.34 -1.27
CA PRO A 78 -6.67 16.03 -2.23
C PRO A 78 -6.05 16.09 -3.64
N GLU A 79 -4.74 16.28 -3.75
CA GLU A 79 -4.04 16.34 -5.03
C GLU A 79 -3.94 14.94 -5.68
N LEU A 80 -3.70 13.90 -4.88
CA LEU A 80 -3.75 12.52 -5.38
C LEU A 80 -5.15 12.18 -5.93
N LEU A 81 -6.22 12.55 -5.23
CA LEU A 81 -7.60 12.30 -5.68
C LEU A 81 -7.89 12.99 -7.02
N LYS A 82 -7.44 14.24 -7.21
CA LYS A 82 -7.54 14.95 -8.49
C LYS A 82 -6.70 14.25 -9.57
N PHE A 83 -5.45 13.89 -9.24
CA PHE A 83 -4.51 13.30 -10.18
C PHE A 83 -4.98 11.98 -10.77
N ILE A 84 -5.65 11.14 -9.96
CA ILE A 84 -6.23 9.87 -10.40
C ILE A 84 -7.67 10.00 -10.94
N ASP A 85 -8.21 11.22 -11.04
CA ASP A 85 -9.60 11.50 -11.43
C ASP A 85 -10.60 10.68 -10.60
N PHE A 86 -10.42 10.71 -9.27
CA PHE A 86 -11.13 9.83 -8.32
C PHE A 86 -12.65 9.95 -8.44
N GLU A 87 -13.18 11.14 -8.64
CA GLU A 87 -14.62 11.38 -8.80
C GLU A 87 -15.17 10.61 -10.00
N LYS A 88 -14.52 10.72 -11.15
CA LYS A 88 -14.90 10.01 -12.37
C LYS A 88 -14.66 8.50 -12.23
N LEU A 89 -13.54 8.10 -11.61
CA LEU A 89 -13.21 6.70 -11.37
C LEU A 89 -14.29 6.00 -10.53
N THR A 90 -14.90 6.73 -9.59
CA THR A 90 -15.86 6.17 -8.62
C THR A 90 -17.31 6.50 -8.93
N ALA A 91 -17.57 7.32 -9.96
CA ALA A 91 -18.92 7.64 -10.39
C ALA A 91 -19.66 6.38 -10.86
N ASN A 92 -20.83 6.12 -10.27
CA ASN A 92 -21.76 5.06 -10.69
C ASN A 92 -21.15 3.64 -10.73
N ILE A 93 -20.13 3.35 -9.93
CA ILE A 93 -19.56 2.00 -9.87
C ILE A 93 -20.53 1.05 -9.15
N PRO A 94 -20.83 -0.11 -9.73
CA PRO A 94 -21.57 -1.15 -9.03
C PRO A 94 -20.63 -1.80 -7.99
N LEU A 95 -20.82 -1.47 -6.72
CA LEU A 95 -20.10 -2.12 -5.62
C LEU A 95 -20.58 -3.57 -5.46
N ARG A 96 -19.68 -4.45 -5.08
CA ARG A 96 -19.95 -5.87 -4.85
C ARG A 96 -20.69 -6.09 -3.53
N ASP A 97 -21.50 -7.14 -3.48
CA ASP A 97 -22.18 -7.58 -2.25
C ASP A 97 -21.26 -8.39 -1.34
N LYS A 98 -20.12 -8.86 -1.87
CA LYS A 98 -19.04 -9.52 -1.13
C LYS A 98 -17.69 -9.09 -1.66
N GLY A 99 -16.74 -8.86 -0.75
CA GLY A 99 -15.38 -8.48 -1.05
C GLY A 99 -15.25 -7.11 -1.70
N GLU A 100 -14.08 -6.85 -2.21
CA GLU A 100 -13.70 -5.61 -2.87
C GLU A 100 -14.04 -5.61 -4.37
N ARG A 101 -14.29 -4.43 -4.92
CA ARG A 101 -14.23 -4.16 -6.34
C ARG A 101 -12.92 -3.43 -6.65
N SER A 102 -12.10 -4.01 -7.51
CA SER A 102 -10.88 -3.37 -7.98
C SER A 102 -11.19 -2.42 -9.14
N LEU A 103 -10.68 -1.18 -9.03
CA LEU A 103 -10.72 -0.14 -10.05
C LEU A 103 -9.28 0.17 -10.47
N ARG A 104 -9.06 0.49 -11.74
CA ARG A 104 -7.73 0.84 -12.26
C ARG A 104 -7.72 2.31 -12.64
N PRO A 105 -7.16 3.21 -11.80
CA PRO A 105 -6.99 4.60 -12.16
C PRO A 105 -6.03 4.72 -13.35
N ARG A 106 -6.32 5.68 -14.23
CA ARG A 106 -5.42 6.04 -15.31
C ARG A 106 -4.63 7.27 -14.87
N LEU A 107 -3.32 7.12 -14.83
CA LEU A 107 -2.46 8.25 -14.51
C LEU A 107 -2.30 9.14 -15.76
N PRO A 108 -2.33 10.46 -15.61
CA PRO A 108 -2.04 11.36 -16.72
C PRO A 108 -0.58 11.22 -17.16
N ARG A 109 -0.33 11.53 -18.42
CA ARG A 109 1.04 11.64 -18.91
C ARG A 109 1.55 13.04 -18.56
N VAL A 110 2.49 13.09 -17.64
CA VAL A 110 3.10 14.35 -17.20
C VAL A 110 4.62 14.19 -17.20
N GLU A 111 5.31 15.29 -17.41
CA GLU A 111 6.78 15.29 -17.38
C GLU A 111 7.30 14.80 -16.03
N GLY A 112 8.34 13.96 -16.06
CA GLY A 112 9.01 13.40 -14.89
C GLY A 112 8.32 12.22 -14.23
N LEU A 113 7.12 11.81 -14.70
CA LEU A 113 6.55 10.52 -14.32
C LEU A 113 6.86 9.49 -15.40
N PRO A 114 7.55 8.36 -15.08
CA PRO A 114 7.78 7.30 -16.04
C PRO A 114 6.47 6.77 -16.64
N THR A 115 6.45 6.54 -17.95
CA THR A 115 5.28 5.94 -18.63
C THR A 115 5.03 4.50 -18.22
N ASN A 116 6.07 3.79 -17.80
CA ASN A 116 6.01 2.42 -17.30
C ASN A 116 6.50 2.42 -15.85
N LEU A 117 5.59 2.23 -14.92
CA LEU A 117 5.92 2.07 -13.51
C LEU A 117 6.31 0.62 -13.23
N VAL A 118 7.28 0.41 -12.34
CA VAL A 118 7.69 -0.94 -11.90
C VAL A 118 6.76 -1.54 -10.87
N PHE A 119 5.86 -0.74 -10.34
CA PHE A 119 4.79 -1.18 -9.43
C PHE A 119 3.43 -1.17 -10.13
N GLY A 120 2.54 -2.05 -9.70
CA GLY A 120 1.13 -2.00 -10.04
C GLY A 120 0.36 -1.15 -9.03
N HIS A 121 -0.75 -0.54 -9.48
CA HIS A 121 -1.62 0.22 -8.59
C HIS A 121 -3.10 0.01 -8.93
N GLN A 122 -3.96 0.11 -7.92
CA GLN A 122 -5.40 -0.02 -8.07
C GLN A 122 -6.12 0.63 -6.88
N VAL A 123 -7.40 0.90 -7.05
CA VAL A 123 -8.29 1.34 -5.97
C VAL A 123 -9.25 0.19 -5.64
N PHE A 124 -9.27 -0.25 -4.40
CA PHE A 124 -10.30 -1.14 -3.90
C PHE A 124 -11.48 -0.31 -3.39
N ALA A 125 -12.67 -0.64 -3.87
CA ALA A 125 -13.93 -0.02 -3.48
C ALA A 125 -14.80 -1.05 -2.77
N LEU A 126 -15.29 -0.71 -1.56
CA LEU A 126 -16.05 -1.61 -0.70
C LEU A 126 -17.32 -0.93 -0.19
N LYS A 127 -18.40 -1.72 -0.04
CA LYS A 127 -19.55 -1.38 0.79
C LYS A 127 -19.19 -1.60 2.27
N LYS A 128 -19.98 -0.97 3.14
CA LYS A 128 -19.94 -1.23 4.59
C LYS A 128 -20.03 -2.73 4.89
N ASP A 129 -19.27 -3.15 5.87
CA ASP A 129 -19.16 -4.53 6.33
C ASP A 129 -18.55 -5.52 5.33
N ARG A 130 -18.05 -5.06 4.17
CA ARG A 130 -17.32 -5.88 3.21
C ARG A 130 -15.81 -5.75 3.44
N SER A 131 -15.09 -6.78 3.05
CA SER A 131 -13.65 -6.85 3.34
C SER A 131 -12.81 -7.14 2.10
N VAL A 132 -11.60 -6.58 2.09
CA VAL A 132 -10.46 -7.23 1.46
C VAL A 132 -10.13 -8.41 2.38
N VAL A 133 -10.45 -9.62 1.95
CA VAL A 133 -10.48 -10.81 2.81
C VAL A 133 -9.11 -11.18 3.37
N PRO A 134 -9.03 -11.90 4.52
CA PRO A 134 -7.76 -12.29 5.12
C PRO A 134 -6.89 -13.13 4.18
N HIS A 135 -5.66 -12.67 3.93
CA HIS A 135 -4.69 -13.39 3.12
C HIS A 135 -3.26 -12.95 3.41
N GLY A 136 -2.32 -13.85 3.20
CA GLY A 136 -0.90 -13.56 3.12
C GLY A 136 -0.42 -13.46 1.68
N HIS A 137 0.71 -12.84 1.48
CA HIS A 137 1.36 -12.71 0.18
C HIS A 137 2.61 -13.56 0.08
N ASN A 138 2.96 -13.92 -1.15
CA ASN A 138 4.25 -14.49 -1.49
C ASN A 138 4.85 -13.71 -2.65
N ASN A 139 6.12 -13.33 -2.51
CA ASN A 139 6.94 -12.70 -3.52
C ASN A 139 6.40 -11.32 -3.95
N MET A 140 5.93 -10.53 -2.97
CA MET A 140 5.47 -9.17 -3.22
C MET A 140 5.53 -8.30 -1.97
N ALA A 141 5.67 -7.00 -2.20
CA ALA A 141 5.47 -5.96 -1.19
C ALA A 141 4.32 -5.05 -1.61
N THR A 142 3.54 -4.59 -0.64
CA THR A 142 2.32 -3.82 -0.91
C THR A 142 2.17 -2.70 0.10
N ALA A 143 1.70 -1.53 -0.36
CA ALA A 143 1.32 -0.41 0.48
C ALA A 143 -0.14 -0.02 0.22
N PHE A 144 -0.81 0.42 1.27
CA PHE A 144 -2.21 0.81 1.30
C PHE A 144 -2.34 2.24 1.81
N LEU A 145 -3.12 3.06 1.11
CA LEU A 145 -3.51 4.40 1.52
C LEU A 145 -5.02 4.51 1.50
N ILE A 146 -5.63 4.93 2.59
CA ILE A 146 -7.07 5.15 2.64
C ILE A 146 -7.40 6.45 1.91
N LEU A 147 -8.21 6.35 0.86
CA LEU A 147 -8.63 7.50 0.05
C LEU A 147 -9.90 8.15 0.59
N LYS A 148 -10.88 7.35 1.00
CA LYS A 148 -12.19 7.82 1.47
C LYS A 148 -12.88 6.76 2.31
N GLY A 149 -13.68 7.19 3.29
CA GLY A 149 -14.35 6.30 4.24
C GLY A 149 -13.37 5.73 5.25
N ASN A 150 -13.85 4.84 6.11
CA ASN A 150 -13.07 4.27 7.21
C ASN A 150 -13.04 2.74 7.09
N PHE A 151 -11.97 2.17 7.62
CA PHE A 151 -11.77 0.73 7.70
C PHE A 151 -11.36 0.31 9.11
N HIS A 152 -11.62 -0.95 9.42
CA HIS A 152 -10.93 -1.67 10.47
C HIS A 152 -9.90 -2.58 9.80
N GLY A 153 -8.62 -2.34 10.05
CA GLY A 153 -7.51 -3.09 9.46
C GLY A 153 -6.83 -3.98 10.49
N ARG A 154 -6.47 -5.20 10.05
CA ARG A 154 -5.71 -6.15 10.84
C ARG A 154 -4.54 -6.68 10.04
N HIS A 155 -3.36 -6.68 10.68
CA HIS A 155 -2.17 -7.28 10.11
C HIS A 155 -1.57 -8.28 11.10
N TYR A 156 -0.82 -9.24 10.54
CA TYR A 156 -0.16 -10.27 11.31
C TYR A 156 1.19 -10.60 10.68
N ASP A 157 2.19 -10.84 11.50
CA ASP A 157 3.40 -11.50 11.05
C ASP A 157 3.12 -12.97 10.79
N ARG A 158 3.62 -13.48 9.67
CA ARG A 158 3.63 -14.90 9.34
C ARG A 158 4.88 -15.53 9.92
N LEU A 159 4.73 -16.30 11.01
CA LEU A 159 5.84 -16.93 11.71
C LEU A 159 6.20 -18.29 11.12
N GLU A 160 5.17 -19.08 10.74
CA GLU A 160 5.34 -20.40 10.15
C GLU A 160 4.32 -20.61 9.04
N ASP A 161 4.69 -21.33 8.00
CA ASP A 161 3.86 -21.63 6.84
C ASP A 161 3.81 -23.15 6.57
N GLY A 162 2.93 -23.84 7.29
CA GLY A 162 2.66 -25.28 7.11
C GLY A 162 1.76 -25.58 5.92
N ASP A 163 1.45 -26.84 5.66
CA ASP A 163 0.65 -27.25 4.51
C ASP A 163 -0.81 -26.78 4.60
N ASP A 164 -1.43 -26.93 5.77
CA ASP A 164 -2.86 -26.66 6.02
C ASP A 164 -3.12 -25.44 6.93
N HIS A 165 -2.08 -24.87 7.53
CA HIS A 165 -2.18 -23.74 8.44
C HIS A 165 -0.97 -22.81 8.35
N MET A 166 -1.14 -21.61 8.90
CA MET A 166 -0.07 -20.66 9.23
C MET A 166 -0.07 -20.38 10.72
N ILE A 167 1.11 -20.23 11.32
CA ILE A 167 1.23 -19.61 12.64
C ILE A 167 1.43 -18.12 12.42
N ILE A 168 0.47 -17.33 12.86
CA ILE A 168 0.48 -15.87 12.73
C ILE A 168 0.50 -15.20 14.10
N LYS A 169 0.99 -13.95 14.13
CA LYS A 169 0.98 -13.12 15.34
C LYS A 169 0.42 -11.74 15.00
N PRO A 170 -0.61 -11.25 15.71
CA PRO A 170 -1.16 -9.91 15.48
C PRO A 170 -0.10 -8.83 15.67
N THR A 171 -0.05 -7.87 14.74
CA THR A 171 0.81 -6.69 14.77
C THR A 171 0.01 -5.40 14.72
N ILE A 172 -1.06 -5.36 13.92
CA ILE A 172 -1.97 -4.24 13.79
C ILE A 172 -3.40 -4.74 13.97
N ASP A 173 -4.18 -4.06 14.82
CA ASP A 173 -5.64 -4.21 14.95
C ASP A 173 -6.22 -2.85 15.34
N ARG A 174 -6.60 -2.04 14.32
CA ARG A 174 -7.07 -0.67 14.54
C ARG A 174 -7.98 -0.15 13.44
N ALA A 175 -8.64 0.97 13.74
CA ALA A 175 -9.31 1.78 12.74
C ALA A 175 -8.29 2.52 11.85
N PHE A 176 -8.69 2.73 10.59
CA PHE A 176 -8.00 3.54 9.60
C PHE A 176 -8.97 4.53 8.97
N SER A 177 -8.54 5.78 8.87
CA SER A 177 -9.26 6.92 8.31
C SER A 177 -8.57 7.45 7.04
N PRO A 178 -9.19 8.34 6.25
CA PRO A 178 -8.54 8.95 5.08
C PRO A 178 -7.16 9.53 5.39
N ALA A 179 -6.21 9.37 4.47
CA ALA A 179 -4.79 9.66 4.56
C ALA A 179 -3.98 8.72 5.47
N GLU A 180 -4.61 7.82 6.24
CA GLU A 180 -3.85 6.80 6.95
C GLU A 180 -3.44 5.66 6.00
N TYR A 181 -2.33 5.03 6.34
CA TYR A 181 -1.65 4.05 5.50
C TYR A 181 -1.09 2.88 6.33
N SER A 182 -0.70 1.84 5.62
CA SER A 182 0.09 0.72 6.11
C SER A 182 0.80 0.04 4.95
N SER A 183 1.78 -0.79 5.26
CA SER A 183 2.49 -1.61 4.27
C SER A 183 2.68 -3.03 4.77
N ILE A 184 2.96 -3.93 3.85
CA ILE A 184 3.21 -5.35 4.10
C ILE A 184 4.33 -5.85 3.17
N SER A 185 5.01 -6.91 3.60
CA SER A 185 5.99 -7.63 2.79
C SER A 185 5.96 -9.13 3.09
N ASP A 186 6.85 -9.90 2.47
CA ASP A 186 6.99 -11.32 2.81
C ASP A 186 7.52 -11.53 4.23
N TYR A 187 8.16 -10.51 4.84
CA TYR A 187 8.90 -10.63 6.10
C TYR A 187 8.27 -9.89 7.29
N LYS A 188 7.36 -8.94 7.04
CA LYS A 188 6.71 -8.15 8.09
C LYS A 188 5.27 -7.85 7.70
N ASP A 189 4.33 -8.00 8.63
CA ASP A 189 2.91 -7.70 8.46
C ASP A 189 2.27 -8.47 7.28
N ASN A 190 2.82 -9.62 6.89
CA ASN A 190 2.53 -10.33 5.65
C ASN A 190 1.05 -10.66 5.47
N VAL A 191 0.39 -11.13 6.52
CA VAL A 191 -1.04 -11.44 6.48
C VAL A 191 -1.84 -10.21 6.88
N HIS A 192 -2.84 -9.89 6.09
CA HIS A 192 -3.64 -8.70 6.36
C HIS A 192 -5.07 -8.85 5.86
N TRP A 193 -5.96 -7.99 6.39
CA TRP A 193 -7.29 -7.76 5.87
C TRP A 193 -7.83 -6.39 6.32
N PHE A 194 -8.78 -5.85 5.52
CA PHE A 194 -9.43 -4.58 5.80
C PHE A 194 -10.93 -4.74 5.67
N LYS A 195 -11.69 -4.38 6.71
CA LYS A 195 -13.14 -4.35 6.69
C LYS A 195 -13.63 -2.91 6.64
N ALA A 196 -14.44 -2.56 5.63
CA ALA A 196 -15.04 -1.24 5.53
C ALA A 196 -16.05 -1.00 6.65
N THR A 197 -15.97 0.16 7.31
CA THR A 197 -16.87 0.56 8.40
C THR A 197 -17.78 1.73 8.02
N SER A 198 -17.48 2.44 6.92
CA SER A 198 -18.33 3.45 6.31
C SER A 198 -19.23 2.86 5.22
N GLU A 199 -20.32 3.53 4.84
CA GLU A 199 -21.26 3.08 3.79
C GLU A 199 -20.55 2.73 2.47
N THR A 200 -19.53 3.53 2.13
CA THR A 200 -18.57 3.24 1.07
C THR A 200 -17.16 3.60 1.55
N ALA A 201 -16.17 2.80 1.17
CA ALA A 201 -14.79 3.04 1.54
C ALA A 201 -13.83 2.63 0.40
N PHE A 202 -12.70 3.35 0.28
CA PHE A 202 -11.76 3.22 -0.84
C PHE A 202 -10.33 3.18 -0.34
N ILE A 203 -9.56 2.20 -0.83
CA ILE A 203 -8.13 2.02 -0.54
C ILE A 203 -7.36 2.13 -1.85
N TYR A 204 -6.33 3.00 -1.91
CA TYR A 204 -5.32 2.97 -2.96
C TYR A 204 -4.27 1.93 -2.59
N ASN A 205 -4.08 0.98 -3.46
CA ASN A 205 -3.15 -0.13 -3.29
C ASN A 205 -2.01 -0.01 -4.30
N ILE A 206 -0.77 0.01 -3.81
CA ILE A 206 0.46 -0.03 -4.58
C ILE A 206 1.12 -1.38 -4.29
N HIS A 207 1.58 -2.09 -5.32
CA HIS A 207 2.21 -3.38 -5.14
C HIS A 207 3.39 -3.60 -6.09
N VAL A 208 4.48 -4.14 -5.57
CA VAL A 208 5.65 -4.59 -6.32
C VAL A 208 5.64 -6.11 -6.33
N LEU A 209 5.57 -6.70 -7.51
CA LEU A 209 5.43 -8.15 -7.72
C LEU A 209 6.73 -8.76 -8.22
N ASN A 210 6.89 -10.07 -8.00
CA ASN A 210 8.01 -10.86 -8.51
C ASN A 210 9.37 -10.30 -8.02
N LEU A 211 9.48 -10.17 -6.70
CA LEU A 211 10.70 -9.66 -6.04
C LEU A 211 11.84 -10.69 -6.09
N ASP A 212 11.50 -11.97 -5.97
CA ASP A 212 12.40 -13.08 -6.18
C ASP A 212 12.03 -13.81 -7.48
N THR A 213 12.98 -13.92 -8.39
CA THR A 213 12.86 -14.62 -9.68
C THR A 213 13.54 -15.99 -9.67
N GLY A 214 14.04 -16.45 -8.52
CA GLY A 214 14.68 -17.75 -8.36
C GLY A 214 13.77 -18.93 -8.68
N ALA A 215 14.39 -20.04 -9.08
CA ALA A 215 13.66 -21.28 -9.35
C ALA A 215 12.96 -21.76 -8.05
N GLY A 216 11.64 -21.96 -8.11
CA GLY A 216 10.83 -22.37 -6.96
C GLY A 216 10.19 -21.25 -6.16
N SER A 217 10.37 -19.99 -6.56
CA SER A 217 9.66 -18.85 -5.95
C SER A 217 8.16 -19.06 -6.01
N ARG A 218 7.50 -18.98 -4.85
CA ARG A 218 6.03 -19.01 -4.78
C ARG A 218 5.51 -17.60 -5.01
N ASN A 219 4.47 -17.47 -5.81
CA ASN A 219 3.82 -16.19 -6.10
C ASN A 219 2.36 -16.23 -5.67
N GLY A 220 1.79 -15.08 -5.36
CA GLY A 220 0.36 -14.90 -5.19
C GLY A 220 -0.10 -14.84 -3.73
N ARG A 221 -1.38 -15.13 -3.54
CA ARG A 221 -2.06 -15.02 -2.24
C ARG A 221 -2.31 -16.39 -1.63
N VAL A 222 -2.19 -16.46 -0.31
CA VAL A 222 -2.61 -17.59 0.50
C VAL A 222 -3.72 -17.12 1.43
N TYR A 223 -4.92 -17.63 1.25
CA TYR A 223 -6.08 -17.26 2.07
C TYR A 223 -6.10 -18.04 3.37
N ILE A 224 -6.45 -17.36 4.45
CA ILE A 224 -6.52 -17.96 5.78
C ILE A 224 -7.80 -17.57 6.52
N ASP A 225 -8.15 -18.41 7.48
CA ASP A 225 -9.12 -18.09 8.53
C ASP A 225 -8.35 -17.68 9.79
N PRO A 226 -8.26 -16.38 10.14
CA PRO A 226 -7.52 -15.93 11.32
C PRO A 226 -8.24 -16.24 12.65
N ALA A 227 -9.50 -16.72 12.63
CA ALA A 227 -10.22 -17.19 13.81
C ALA A 227 -9.81 -18.64 14.16
N GLY A 228 -8.51 -18.87 14.33
CA GLY A 228 -7.93 -20.16 14.64
C GLY A 228 -7.67 -20.40 16.13
N GLU A 229 -6.98 -21.47 16.45
CA GLU A 229 -6.56 -21.83 17.80
C GLU A 229 -5.54 -20.81 18.34
N GLU A 230 -5.82 -20.25 19.52
CA GLU A 230 -4.88 -19.38 20.21
C GLU A 230 -3.76 -20.20 20.84
N LEU A 231 -2.53 -19.81 20.55
CA LEU A 231 -1.31 -20.41 21.08
C LEU A 231 -0.62 -19.47 22.07
N SER A 232 0.33 -20.00 22.84
CA SER A 232 1.12 -19.21 23.78
C SER A 232 1.84 -18.04 23.08
N GLY A 233 1.97 -16.89 23.78
CA GLY A 233 2.65 -15.69 23.27
C GLY A 233 1.84 -14.89 22.25
N GLY A 234 0.51 -15.00 22.25
CA GLY A 234 -0.39 -14.27 21.38
C GLY A 234 -0.33 -14.71 19.92
N ARG A 235 0.14 -15.93 19.67
CA ARG A 235 0.16 -16.56 18.35
C ARG A 235 -1.18 -17.22 18.05
N ILE A 236 -1.50 -17.36 16.77
CA ILE A 236 -2.74 -17.99 16.29
C ILE A 236 -2.37 -19.04 15.25
N LYS A 237 -2.90 -20.25 15.39
CA LYS A 237 -2.83 -21.29 14.37
C LYS A 237 -4.00 -21.08 13.40
N ALA A 238 -3.76 -20.32 12.36
CA ALA A 238 -4.75 -19.93 11.36
C ALA A 238 -4.82 -20.97 10.25
N ARG A 239 -6.01 -21.50 9.98
CA ARG A 239 -6.24 -22.50 8.94
C ARG A 239 -6.13 -21.87 7.54
N LYS A 240 -5.44 -22.53 6.61
CA LYS A 240 -5.50 -22.19 5.19
C LYS A 240 -6.84 -22.59 4.62
N VAL A 241 -7.42 -21.70 3.81
CA VAL A 241 -8.76 -21.89 3.25
C VAL A 241 -8.77 -21.57 1.75
N SER A 242 -9.76 -22.10 1.05
CA SER A 242 -9.95 -21.77 -0.35
C SER A 242 -10.51 -20.35 -0.54
N PHE A 243 -10.30 -19.77 -1.72
CA PHE A 243 -10.89 -18.46 -2.06
C PHE A 243 -12.42 -18.40 -1.88
N PRO A 244 -13.22 -19.38 -2.33
CA PRO A 244 -14.65 -19.37 -2.08
C PRO A 244 -15.01 -19.39 -0.60
N GLU A 245 -14.24 -20.12 0.20
CA GLU A 245 -14.48 -20.24 1.65
C GLU A 245 -14.17 -18.93 2.38
N VAL A 246 -13.02 -18.30 2.14
CA VAL A 246 -12.69 -17.03 2.79
C VAL A 246 -13.67 -15.92 2.41
N TYR A 247 -14.15 -15.91 1.17
CA TYR A 247 -15.19 -14.97 0.72
C TYR A 247 -16.56 -15.22 1.37
N LYS A 248 -16.87 -16.49 1.71
CA LYS A 248 -18.08 -16.82 2.48
C LYS A 248 -17.99 -16.33 3.92
N LEU A 249 -16.80 -16.43 4.52
CA LEU A 249 -16.57 -16.07 5.93
C LEU A 249 -16.41 -14.56 6.14
N TYR A 250 -15.69 -13.89 5.24
CA TYR A 250 -15.18 -12.52 5.45
C TYR A 250 -15.52 -11.53 4.32
N GLY A 251 -16.01 -11.98 3.17
CA GLY A 251 -16.27 -11.15 2.00
C GLY A 251 -17.49 -10.21 2.09
#